data_7ce1c45e193d8b73e60c31195905c1a2
#
_entry.id   7ce1c45e193d8b73e60c31195905c1a2
#
_cell.length_a   1.000
_cell.length_b   1.000
_cell.length_c   1.000
_cell.angle_alpha   90.00
_cell.angle_beta   90.00
_cell.angle_gamma   90.00
#
_symmetry.space_group_name_H-M   'P 1'
#
loop_
_entity.id
_entity.type
_entity.pdbx_description
1 polymer ?
#
loop_
_entity_poly.entity_id
_entity_poly.type
_entity_poly.pdbx_seq_one_letter_code
_entity_poly.pdbx_strand_id
1 'polypeptide(L)'
;MKELAAVNKYLWKYKERFLLGTFFVVLSNFFAVIAPQITGYVVSQVQQHLPGATKLPHLQTHSYLVNILIDWLDTQQISFAKLVAICSVTILILAVLRGVMLFFMRQTIIVMSRHIEYDQKNEVYAKYQALDAGFYKTHNTGDLMSRITEDVSRVRMYTGPAIMYLINLVTLIGLALYYMLKKDVTLTLYVLAPLPILAITIYFVNSIINKKSEKIQGLLSNLTTNAQETYAGIRVIKSFVQEKAMLSFFEKNSEEYKKNAIDLAKVESIYFPSMALLIGLSTIVTIFLGGLQALQDPSRVGVIVEFVIYINMLTFPVSAIGWTASMIQRAAASQKRLNEFLDIKEKVSTPSNAVQPTTSADIVFDHVNFVYNHTGIKAISDFSLTIKKGQKVLVLGKTGSGKSTLAQLLLRFYDPTSGQITMGGIPLPEYDVQALHHHISYVQQDVFLFSDTVADNISFGSKEQVGIDAVKNAASLAAVDKEIEGFEKGYDTLIGERGVTLSGGQKQRISIARALLKAPELLILDDCLSAVDAKTEHKILNNLAGFLAKKTAIVITHRIFSVLNFDTIIVLEEGRILEMGSHETLLEAQGYYAELYRLQRTENDD
;
A
#
# COMPACT_ATOMS: atom_id res chain seq x y z
N MET A 1 -1.34 -10.63 17.81
CA MET A 1 -0.37 -9.74 18.48
C MET A 1 1.09 -10.06 18.11
N LYS A 2 1.44 -11.32 17.84
CA LYS A 2 2.80 -11.68 17.38
C LYS A 2 3.23 -10.92 16.10
N GLU A 3 2.30 -10.72 15.18
CA GLU A 3 2.56 -10.05 13.89
C GLU A 3 3.02 -8.60 14.04
N LEU A 4 2.48 -7.89 15.06
CA LEU A 4 2.88 -6.51 15.33
C LEU A 4 4.29 -6.39 15.94
N ALA A 5 4.92 -7.50 16.34
CA ALA A 5 6.31 -7.47 16.81
C ALA A 5 7.29 -6.95 15.76
N ALA A 6 6.99 -7.18 14.47
CA ALA A 6 7.79 -6.64 13.37
C ALA A 6 7.82 -5.09 13.35
N VAL A 7 6.80 -4.44 13.92
CA VAL A 7 6.74 -2.97 14.02
C VAL A 7 7.70 -2.42 15.07
N ASN A 8 8.12 -3.25 16.04
CA ASN A 8 9.00 -2.82 17.14
C ASN A 8 10.33 -2.26 16.63
N LYS A 9 10.87 -2.77 15.51
CA LYS A 9 12.10 -2.21 14.90
C LYS A 9 11.98 -0.71 14.63
N TYR A 10 10.82 -0.25 14.18
CA TYR A 10 10.56 1.16 13.91
C TYR A 10 10.30 1.96 15.20
N LEU A 11 9.56 1.38 16.16
CA LEU A 11 9.33 2.03 17.46
C LEU A 11 10.66 2.26 18.19
N TRP A 12 11.61 1.32 18.12
CA TRP A 12 12.96 1.50 18.66
C TRP A 12 13.76 2.56 17.91
N LYS A 13 13.64 2.63 16.57
CA LYS A 13 14.27 3.67 15.75
C LYS A 13 13.81 5.08 16.17
N TYR A 14 12.54 5.24 16.56
CA TYR A 14 11.94 6.52 16.92
C TYR A 14 11.60 6.62 18.42
N LYS A 15 12.30 5.88 19.29
CA LYS A 15 12.03 5.78 20.73
C LYS A 15 11.98 7.12 21.46
N GLU A 16 12.79 8.08 21.07
CA GLU A 16 12.81 9.41 21.71
C GLU A 16 11.48 10.15 21.51
N ARG A 17 10.94 10.14 20.29
CA ARG A 17 9.63 10.73 20.00
C ARG A 17 8.51 10.00 20.72
N PHE A 18 8.61 8.67 20.80
CA PHE A 18 7.65 7.84 21.52
C PHE A 18 7.61 8.17 23.02
N LEU A 19 8.79 8.24 23.66
CA LEU A 19 8.90 8.55 25.10
C LEU A 19 8.46 9.98 25.41
N LEU A 20 8.87 10.96 24.60
CA LEU A 20 8.42 12.35 24.74
C LEU A 20 6.91 12.47 24.58
N GLY A 21 6.34 11.78 23.58
CA GLY A 21 4.89 11.77 23.37
C GLY A 21 4.14 11.15 24.53
N THR A 22 4.62 10.04 25.08
CA THR A 22 4.08 9.41 26.28
C THR A 22 4.13 10.36 27.47
N PHE A 23 5.24 11.04 27.67
CA PHE A 23 5.38 12.05 28.72
C PHE A 23 4.33 13.17 28.58
N PHE A 24 4.13 13.71 27.39
CA PHE A 24 3.13 14.75 27.15
C PHE A 24 1.68 14.26 27.37
N VAL A 25 1.38 12.97 27.03
CA VAL A 25 0.07 12.37 27.34
C VAL A 25 -0.15 12.34 28.87
N VAL A 26 0.82 11.82 29.61
CA VAL A 26 0.74 11.70 31.07
C VAL A 26 0.57 13.08 31.70
N LEU A 27 1.36 14.05 31.30
CA LEU A 27 1.31 15.41 31.85
C LEU A 27 0.01 16.13 31.49
N SER A 28 -0.51 15.94 30.26
CA SER A 28 -1.82 16.47 29.88
C SER A 28 -2.95 15.91 30.72
N ASN A 29 -2.95 14.60 31.00
CA ASN A 29 -3.94 13.95 31.84
C ASN A 29 -3.81 14.36 33.30
N PHE A 30 -2.59 14.59 33.79
CA PHE A 30 -2.35 15.11 35.11
C PHE A 30 -3.00 16.49 35.28
N PHE A 31 -2.81 17.42 34.36
CA PHE A 31 -3.49 18.73 34.39
C PHE A 31 -5.01 18.61 34.30
N ALA A 32 -5.50 17.64 33.51
CA ALA A 32 -6.94 17.40 33.40
C ALA A 32 -7.59 16.97 34.70
N VAL A 33 -6.91 16.12 35.49
CA VAL A 33 -7.44 15.55 36.75
C VAL A 33 -7.35 16.54 37.93
N ILE A 34 -6.51 17.58 37.85
CA ILE A 34 -6.41 18.61 38.87
C ILE A 34 -7.61 19.58 38.85
N ALA A 35 -8.12 19.93 37.67
CA ALA A 35 -9.19 20.92 37.54
C ALA A 35 -10.48 20.56 38.32
N PRO A 36 -10.98 19.29 38.35
CA PRO A 36 -12.11 18.91 39.20
C PRO A 36 -11.89 19.14 40.69
N GLN A 37 -10.65 18.94 41.18
CA GLN A 37 -10.32 19.14 42.59
C GLN A 37 -10.44 20.62 42.99
N ILE A 38 -9.95 21.53 42.15
CA ILE A 38 -10.08 22.99 42.38
C ILE A 38 -11.55 23.40 42.32
N THR A 39 -12.32 22.84 41.36
CA THR A 39 -13.75 23.11 41.24
C THR A 39 -14.51 22.66 42.51
N GLY A 40 -14.23 21.44 43.00
CA GLY A 40 -14.80 20.92 44.24
C GLY A 40 -14.46 21.80 45.45
N TYR A 41 -13.21 22.27 45.55
CA TYR A 41 -12.79 23.21 46.61
C TYR A 41 -13.58 24.52 46.55
N VAL A 42 -13.71 25.15 45.37
CA VAL A 42 -14.48 26.39 45.21
C VAL A 42 -15.92 26.21 45.64
N VAL A 43 -16.57 25.09 45.24
CA VAL A 43 -17.97 24.80 45.64
C VAL A 43 -18.09 24.63 47.14
N SER A 44 -17.15 23.95 47.80
CA SER A 44 -17.14 23.85 49.28
C SER A 44 -16.97 25.22 49.95
N GLN A 45 -16.15 26.10 49.39
CA GLN A 45 -15.98 27.49 49.91
C GLN A 45 -17.23 28.34 49.70
N VAL A 46 -17.92 28.22 48.56
CA VAL A 46 -19.23 28.87 48.31
C VAL A 46 -20.22 28.50 49.43
N GLN A 47 -20.30 27.21 49.73
CA GLN A 47 -21.22 26.70 50.76
C GLN A 47 -20.92 27.29 52.16
N GLN A 48 -19.64 27.42 52.53
CA GLN A 48 -19.24 27.99 53.84
C GLN A 48 -19.54 29.49 53.99
N HIS A 49 -19.72 30.20 52.87
CA HIS A 49 -20.05 31.63 52.86
C HIS A 49 -21.56 31.89 52.74
N LEU A 50 -22.41 30.86 52.74
CA LEU A 50 -23.86 31.03 52.78
C LEU A 50 -24.32 31.46 54.23
N PRO A 51 -25.37 32.27 54.35
CA PRO A 51 -25.91 32.67 55.66
C PRO A 51 -26.31 31.43 56.47
N GLY A 52 -25.78 31.32 57.70
CA GLY A 52 -26.06 30.20 58.60
C GLY A 52 -25.14 28.98 58.48
N ALA A 53 -24.13 29.02 57.64
CA ALA A 53 -23.16 27.90 57.46
C ALA A 53 -22.14 27.88 58.62
N THR A 54 -21.90 26.69 59.19
CA THR A 54 -20.82 26.47 60.18
C THR A 54 -19.47 26.36 59.46
N LYS A 55 -18.44 27.04 59.99
CA LYS A 55 -17.06 26.86 59.46
C LYS A 55 -16.60 25.45 59.76
N LEU A 56 -16.39 24.68 58.71
CA LEU A 56 -15.96 23.27 58.78
C LEU A 56 -14.44 23.16 58.49
N PRO A 57 -13.74 22.21 59.13
CA PRO A 57 -12.33 21.99 58.84
C PRO A 57 -12.12 21.53 57.40
N HIS A 58 -11.05 22.00 56.77
CA HIS A 58 -10.69 21.55 55.40
C HIS A 58 -10.34 20.07 55.40
N LEU A 59 -11.04 19.29 54.57
CA LEU A 59 -10.62 17.92 54.22
C LEU A 59 -9.35 17.97 53.36
N GLN A 60 -8.19 17.74 53.97
CA GLN A 60 -6.86 17.74 53.33
C GLN A 60 -6.66 16.49 52.45
N THR A 61 -7.53 16.22 51.48
CA THR A 61 -7.46 15.04 50.61
C THR A 61 -7.30 15.37 49.13
N HIS A 62 -6.71 16.53 48.81
CA HIS A 62 -6.42 16.95 47.44
C HIS A 62 -5.03 16.51 47.00
N SER A 63 -4.70 16.71 45.68
CA SER A 63 -3.35 16.52 45.19
C SER A 63 -2.36 17.49 45.84
N TYR A 64 -1.08 17.12 45.88
CA TYR A 64 -0.04 17.94 46.48
C TYR A 64 -0.04 19.38 45.96
N LEU A 65 -0.19 19.57 44.63
CA LEU A 65 -0.22 20.90 44.02
C LEU A 65 -1.48 21.71 44.43
N VAL A 66 -2.64 21.06 44.56
CA VAL A 66 -3.88 21.70 44.98
C VAL A 66 -3.79 22.07 46.45
N ASN A 67 -3.19 21.24 47.30
CA ASN A 67 -2.97 21.57 48.73
C ASN A 67 -2.05 22.79 48.86
N ILE A 68 -0.94 22.87 48.11
CA ILE A 68 -0.07 24.07 48.13
C ILE A 68 -0.85 25.32 47.74
N LEU A 69 -1.70 25.23 46.71
CA LEU A 69 -2.54 26.37 46.31
C LEU A 69 -3.52 26.77 47.41
N ILE A 70 -4.18 25.80 48.04
CA ILE A 70 -5.15 26.02 49.10
C ILE A 70 -4.46 26.64 50.31
N ASP A 71 -3.34 26.06 50.79
CA ASP A 71 -2.58 26.55 51.94
C ASP A 71 -2.08 27.99 51.71
N TRP A 72 -1.66 28.31 50.48
CA TRP A 72 -1.28 29.66 50.10
C TRP A 72 -2.47 30.62 50.13
N LEU A 73 -3.65 30.22 49.61
CA LEU A 73 -4.88 31.02 49.61
C LEU A 73 -5.35 31.31 51.05
N ASP A 74 -5.27 30.32 51.93
CA ASP A 74 -5.70 30.43 53.31
C ASP A 74 -4.77 31.36 54.11
N THR A 75 -3.46 31.38 53.86
CA THR A 75 -2.51 32.28 54.50
C THR A 75 -2.70 33.75 54.13
N GLN A 76 -3.23 34.05 52.95
CA GLN A 76 -3.36 35.43 52.45
C GLN A 76 -4.62 36.17 52.93
N GLN A 77 -5.55 35.51 53.63
CA GLN A 77 -6.83 36.10 54.14
C GLN A 77 -7.59 36.92 53.08
N ILE A 78 -7.61 36.44 51.86
CA ILE A 78 -8.22 37.12 50.69
C ILE A 78 -9.74 37.07 50.76
N SER A 79 -10.40 38.11 50.18
CA SER A 79 -11.86 38.11 50.08
C SER A 79 -12.35 36.96 49.20
N PHE A 80 -13.55 36.44 49.49
CA PHE A 80 -14.15 35.31 48.73
C PHE A 80 -14.17 35.53 47.23
N ALA A 81 -14.53 36.75 46.77
CA ALA A 81 -14.52 37.07 45.33
C ALA A 81 -13.13 36.95 44.70
N LYS A 82 -12.07 37.36 45.39
CA LYS A 82 -10.68 37.20 44.93
C LYS A 82 -10.26 35.73 44.93
N LEU A 83 -10.66 34.93 45.93
CA LEU A 83 -10.40 33.49 45.97
C LEU A 83 -11.00 32.78 44.74
N VAL A 84 -12.30 33.02 44.44
CA VAL A 84 -12.97 32.46 43.27
C VAL A 84 -12.28 32.89 41.97
N ALA A 85 -11.89 34.16 41.85
CA ALA A 85 -11.18 34.68 40.69
C ALA A 85 -9.83 33.97 40.47
N ILE A 86 -9.03 33.80 41.55
CA ILE A 86 -7.72 33.10 41.49
C ILE A 86 -7.92 31.64 41.08
N CYS A 87 -8.87 30.92 41.68
CA CYS A 87 -9.17 29.54 41.32
C CYS A 87 -9.62 29.42 39.84
N SER A 88 -10.47 30.36 39.38
CA SER A 88 -10.92 30.38 37.96
C SER A 88 -9.76 30.61 36.99
N VAL A 89 -8.87 31.55 37.31
CA VAL A 89 -7.65 31.81 36.51
C VAL A 89 -6.73 30.57 36.54
N THR A 90 -6.59 29.92 37.71
CA THR A 90 -5.79 28.67 37.80
C THR A 90 -6.35 27.55 36.93
N ILE A 91 -7.67 27.35 36.93
CA ILE A 91 -8.33 26.37 36.03
C ILE A 91 -8.07 26.73 34.55
N LEU A 92 -8.15 28.02 34.18
CA LEU A 92 -7.86 28.49 32.85
C LEU A 92 -6.39 28.20 32.44
N ILE A 93 -5.44 28.49 33.33
CA ILE A 93 -4.01 28.20 33.12
C ILE A 93 -3.81 26.68 32.91
N LEU A 94 -4.41 25.84 33.76
CA LEU A 94 -4.34 24.37 33.61
C LEU A 94 -4.93 23.91 32.28
N ALA A 95 -6.04 24.51 31.83
CA ALA A 95 -6.65 24.21 30.56
C ALA A 95 -5.72 24.58 29.36
N VAL A 96 -5.06 25.75 29.44
CA VAL A 96 -4.07 26.18 28.44
C VAL A 96 -2.87 25.25 28.44
N LEU A 97 -2.29 24.94 29.60
CA LEU A 97 -1.17 24.01 29.74
C LEU A 97 -1.52 22.63 29.19
N ARG A 98 -2.70 22.11 29.49
CA ARG A 98 -3.24 20.88 28.91
C ARG A 98 -3.30 20.97 27.40
N GLY A 99 -3.82 22.06 26.84
CA GLY A 99 -3.90 22.28 25.39
C GLY A 99 -2.53 22.26 24.74
N VAL A 100 -1.54 22.91 25.35
CA VAL A 100 -0.14 22.90 24.87
C VAL A 100 0.44 21.47 24.90
N MET A 101 0.21 20.71 25.97
CA MET A 101 0.68 19.32 26.07
C MET A 101 0.01 18.42 25.05
N LEU A 102 -1.29 18.59 24.79
CA LEU A 102 -2.01 17.87 23.73
C LEU A 102 -1.47 18.19 22.32
N PHE A 103 -1.05 19.42 22.09
CA PHE A 103 -0.39 19.80 20.84
C PHE A 103 0.95 19.04 20.69
N PHE A 104 1.83 19.10 21.68
CA PHE A 104 3.11 18.40 21.63
C PHE A 104 2.96 16.87 21.57
N MET A 105 1.98 16.30 22.27
CA MET A 105 1.63 14.88 22.14
C MET A 105 1.36 14.49 20.69
N ARG A 106 0.54 15.29 19.97
CA ARG A 106 0.25 15.02 18.54
C ARG A 106 1.48 15.22 17.66
N GLN A 107 2.28 16.26 17.90
CA GLN A 107 3.50 16.52 17.14
C GLN A 107 4.57 15.44 17.33
N THR A 108 4.56 14.73 18.45
CA THR A 108 5.50 13.63 18.70
C THR A 108 4.97 12.30 18.18
N ILE A 109 3.83 11.81 18.70
CA ILE A 109 3.34 10.45 18.38
C ILE A 109 2.80 10.36 16.94
N ILE A 110 2.00 11.33 16.49
CA ILE A 110 1.42 11.27 15.14
C ILE A 110 2.50 11.48 14.08
N VAL A 111 3.41 12.42 14.29
CA VAL A 111 4.54 12.62 13.35
C VAL A 111 5.46 11.39 13.33
N MET A 112 5.74 10.78 14.49
CA MET A 112 6.45 9.49 14.56
C MET A 112 5.77 8.43 13.69
N SER A 113 4.45 8.29 13.77
CA SER A 113 3.71 7.31 12.97
C SER A 113 3.83 7.57 11.46
N ARG A 114 3.98 8.84 11.03
CA ARG A 114 4.22 9.19 9.62
C ARG A 114 5.63 8.81 9.16
N HIS A 115 6.63 8.96 10.01
CA HIS A 115 7.98 8.47 9.70
C HIS A 115 7.99 6.94 9.57
N ILE A 116 7.28 6.23 10.44
CA ILE A 116 7.14 4.76 10.36
C ILE A 116 6.43 4.36 9.05
N GLU A 117 5.35 5.06 8.67
CA GLU A 117 4.67 4.85 7.41
C GLU A 117 5.61 5.02 6.20
N TYR A 118 6.42 6.07 6.20
CA TYR A 118 7.43 6.32 5.18
C TYR A 118 8.45 5.18 5.08
N ASP A 119 9.01 4.76 6.22
CA ASP A 119 9.99 3.67 6.27
C ASP A 119 9.39 2.35 5.74
N GLN A 120 8.16 2.01 6.16
CA GLN A 120 7.47 0.80 5.70
C GLN A 120 7.15 0.84 4.20
N LYS A 121 6.69 1.99 3.68
CA LYS A 121 6.45 2.15 2.24
C LYS A 121 7.72 1.93 1.43
N ASN A 122 8.83 2.48 1.88
CA ASN A 122 10.12 2.29 1.21
C ASN A 122 10.59 0.83 1.27
N GLU A 123 10.43 0.15 2.41
CA GLU A 123 10.79 -1.26 2.56
C GLU A 123 9.92 -2.16 1.66
N VAL A 124 8.61 -1.92 1.60
CA VAL A 124 7.68 -2.62 0.71
C VAL A 124 8.02 -2.35 -0.75
N TYR A 125 8.31 -1.09 -1.10
CA TYR A 125 8.64 -0.72 -2.48
C TYR A 125 9.99 -1.32 -2.92
N ALA A 126 11.01 -1.30 -2.06
CA ALA A 126 12.29 -1.96 -2.32
C ALA A 126 12.10 -3.47 -2.56
N LYS A 127 11.22 -4.11 -1.77
CA LYS A 127 10.88 -5.53 -1.97
C LYS A 127 10.18 -5.77 -3.31
N TYR A 128 9.27 -4.88 -3.76
CA TYR A 128 8.69 -4.98 -5.09
C TYR A 128 9.77 -4.95 -6.20
N GLN A 129 10.77 -4.08 -6.08
CA GLN A 129 11.84 -4.01 -7.08
C GLN A 129 12.76 -5.24 -7.10
N ALA A 130 12.87 -5.95 -5.98
CA ALA A 130 13.73 -7.13 -5.84
C ALA A 130 13.07 -8.44 -6.31
N LEU A 131 11.73 -8.49 -6.40
CA LEU A 131 11.01 -9.71 -6.78
C LEU A 131 11.08 -9.97 -8.30
N ASP A 132 11.10 -11.25 -8.66
CA ASP A 132 11.22 -11.73 -10.04
C ASP A 132 9.92 -11.55 -10.85
N ALA A 133 10.04 -11.60 -12.19
CA ALA A 133 8.91 -11.47 -13.11
C ALA A 133 7.81 -12.52 -12.91
N GLY A 134 8.18 -13.72 -12.41
CA GLY A 134 7.24 -14.82 -12.13
C GLY A 134 6.28 -14.48 -11.00
N PHE A 135 6.75 -13.71 -9.99
CA PHE A 135 5.89 -13.21 -8.92
C PHE A 135 4.75 -12.35 -9.47
N TYR A 136 5.05 -11.42 -10.38
CA TYR A 136 4.06 -10.48 -10.93
C TYR A 136 3.02 -11.15 -11.84
N LYS A 137 3.33 -12.31 -12.43
CA LYS A 137 2.35 -13.09 -13.19
C LYS A 137 1.29 -13.79 -12.32
N THR A 138 1.63 -14.04 -11.06
CA THR A 138 0.77 -14.78 -10.13
C THR A 138 0.03 -13.88 -9.14
N HIS A 139 0.41 -12.61 -9.03
CA HIS A 139 -0.16 -11.67 -8.08
C HIS A 139 -0.86 -10.50 -8.78
N ASN A 140 -2.06 -10.20 -8.34
CA ASN A 140 -2.85 -9.11 -8.91
C ASN A 140 -2.26 -7.75 -8.49
N THR A 141 -2.08 -6.84 -9.45
CA THR A 141 -1.60 -5.47 -9.20
C THR A 141 -2.44 -4.72 -8.14
N GLY A 142 -3.77 -4.96 -8.11
CA GLY A 142 -4.65 -4.36 -7.12
C GLY A 142 -4.34 -4.80 -5.68
N ASP A 143 -4.01 -6.09 -5.45
CA ASP A 143 -3.57 -6.58 -4.13
C ASP A 143 -2.23 -5.95 -3.73
N LEU A 144 -1.28 -5.86 -4.66
CA LEU A 144 0.01 -5.22 -4.42
C LEU A 144 -0.14 -3.74 -4.04
N MET A 145 -0.97 -3.00 -4.77
CA MET A 145 -1.28 -1.60 -4.46
C MET A 145 -1.97 -1.45 -3.10
N SER A 146 -2.89 -2.36 -2.74
CA SER A 146 -3.54 -2.37 -1.43
C SER A 146 -2.53 -2.55 -0.28
N ARG A 147 -1.49 -3.36 -0.46
CA ARG A 147 -0.44 -3.55 0.56
C ARG A 147 0.32 -2.27 0.87
N ILE A 148 0.80 -1.56 -0.14
CA ILE A 148 1.59 -0.33 0.06
C ILE A 148 0.75 0.87 0.50
N THR A 149 -0.54 0.91 0.15
CA THR A 149 -1.42 2.03 0.48
C THR A 149 -2.24 1.76 1.74
N GLU A 150 -3.09 0.73 1.71
CA GLU A 150 -4.08 0.48 2.76
C GLU A 150 -3.48 -0.24 3.98
N ASP A 151 -2.72 -1.33 3.76
CA ASP A 151 -2.16 -2.09 4.88
C ASP A 151 -1.14 -1.28 5.67
N VAL A 152 -0.24 -0.58 5.00
CA VAL A 152 0.70 0.33 5.67
C VAL A 152 -0.03 1.45 6.41
N SER A 153 -1.12 2.00 5.84
CA SER A 153 -1.94 3.01 6.53
C SER A 153 -2.63 2.44 7.79
N ARG A 154 -3.12 1.20 7.75
CA ARG A 154 -3.71 0.54 8.93
C ARG A 154 -2.67 0.30 10.03
N VAL A 155 -1.44 -0.06 9.67
CA VAL A 155 -0.33 -0.19 10.64
C VAL A 155 0.04 1.17 11.22
N ARG A 156 0.04 2.24 10.42
CA ARG A 156 0.23 3.61 10.90
C ARG A 156 -0.84 4.01 11.92
N MET A 157 -2.11 3.63 11.71
CA MET A 157 -3.18 3.90 12.68
C MET A 157 -2.91 3.22 14.03
N TYR A 158 -2.22 2.08 14.03
CA TYR A 158 -1.76 1.45 15.26
C TYR A 158 -0.59 2.21 15.91
N THR A 159 0.48 2.52 15.18
CA THR A 159 1.69 3.14 15.72
C THR A 159 1.49 4.60 16.17
N GLY A 160 0.47 5.27 15.67
CA GLY A 160 0.10 6.63 16.06
C GLY A 160 -1.16 6.64 16.93
N PRO A 161 -2.36 6.75 16.32
CA PRO A 161 -3.61 6.94 17.06
C PRO A 161 -3.89 5.85 18.10
N ALA A 162 -3.78 4.56 17.78
CA ALA A 162 -4.16 3.49 18.71
C ALA A 162 -3.26 3.48 19.95
N ILE A 163 -1.93 3.57 19.77
CA ILE A 163 -0.98 3.66 20.90
C ILE A 163 -1.25 4.93 21.72
N MET A 164 -1.45 6.08 21.06
CA MET A 164 -1.75 7.34 21.73
C MET A 164 -3.02 7.24 22.58
N TYR A 165 -4.11 6.68 22.03
CA TYR A 165 -5.36 6.49 22.79
C TYR A 165 -5.20 5.46 23.90
N LEU A 166 -4.44 4.39 23.69
CA LEU A 166 -4.18 3.40 24.74
C LEU A 166 -3.45 4.01 25.94
N ILE A 167 -2.39 4.79 25.69
CA ILE A 167 -1.65 5.47 26.74
C ILE A 167 -2.55 6.49 27.44
N ASN A 168 -3.31 7.27 26.67
CA ASN A 168 -4.26 8.26 27.22
C ASN A 168 -5.32 7.60 28.11
N LEU A 169 -5.89 6.47 27.66
CA LEU A 169 -6.90 5.72 28.38
C LEU A 169 -6.34 5.19 29.72
N VAL A 170 -5.19 4.51 29.67
CA VAL A 170 -4.56 3.94 30.87
C VAL A 170 -4.20 5.04 31.87
N THR A 171 -3.62 6.13 31.40
CA THR A 171 -3.18 7.23 32.27
C THR A 171 -4.35 8.02 32.86
N LEU A 172 -5.36 8.35 32.03
CA LEU A 172 -6.51 9.14 32.52
C LEU A 172 -7.37 8.34 33.50
N ILE A 173 -7.69 7.06 33.15
CA ILE A 173 -8.44 6.20 34.08
C ILE A 173 -7.64 5.98 35.36
N GLY A 174 -6.34 5.64 35.24
CA GLY A 174 -5.48 5.43 36.42
C GLY A 174 -5.41 6.62 37.37
N LEU A 175 -5.20 7.82 36.81
CA LEU A 175 -5.17 9.06 37.61
C LEU A 175 -6.53 9.40 38.22
N ALA A 176 -7.61 9.32 37.45
CA ALA A 176 -8.95 9.61 37.96
C ALA A 176 -9.33 8.64 39.10
N LEU A 177 -9.12 7.32 38.90
CA LEU A 177 -9.38 6.32 39.93
C LEU A 177 -8.52 6.54 41.18
N TYR A 178 -7.23 6.86 41.01
CA TYR A 178 -6.34 7.13 42.12
C TYR A 178 -6.87 8.30 43.01
N TYR A 179 -7.29 9.40 42.40
CA TYR A 179 -7.80 10.54 43.16
C TYR A 179 -9.20 10.31 43.74
N MET A 180 -10.09 9.59 43.03
CA MET A 180 -11.40 9.20 43.54
C MET A 180 -11.26 8.30 44.77
N LEU A 181 -10.41 7.24 44.69
CA LEU A 181 -10.15 6.32 45.81
C LEU A 181 -9.50 7.02 47.01
N LYS A 182 -8.56 7.94 46.76
CA LYS A 182 -7.93 8.73 47.79
C LYS A 182 -8.92 9.65 48.52
N LYS A 183 -9.96 10.12 47.83
CA LYS A 183 -10.98 11.05 48.37
C LYS A 183 -12.03 10.31 49.18
N ASP A 184 -12.65 9.29 48.61
CA ASP A 184 -13.65 8.45 49.30
C ASP A 184 -13.74 7.08 48.60
N VAL A 185 -13.27 6.03 49.27
CA VAL A 185 -13.27 4.66 48.77
C VAL A 185 -14.69 4.13 48.57
N THR A 186 -15.56 4.35 49.54
CA THR A 186 -16.92 3.82 49.53
C THR A 186 -17.75 4.44 48.42
N LEU A 187 -17.72 5.78 48.29
CA LEU A 187 -18.41 6.49 47.24
C LEU A 187 -17.87 6.07 45.85
N THR A 188 -16.55 5.92 45.73
CA THR A 188 -15.91 5.48 44.47
C THR A 188 -16.43 4.11 44.01
N LEU A 189 -16.51 3.11 44.91
CA LEU A 189 -16.99 1.78 44.57
C LEU A 189 -18.44 1.80 44.09
N TYR A 190 -19.32 2.53 44.75
CA TYR A 190 -20.72 2.64 44.30
C TYR A 190 -20.87 3.36 42.99
N VAL A 191 -20.14 4.44 42.78
CA VAL A 191 -20.19 5.25 41.57
C VAL A 191 -19.64 4.51 40.36
N LEU A 192 -18.62 3.67 40.58
CA LEU A 192 -18.02 2.86 39.52
C LEU A 192 -18.82 1.59 39.18
N ALA A 193 -19.73 1.13 40.06
CA ALA A 193 -20.49 -0.09 39.89
C ALA A 193 -21.26 -0.18 38.53
N PRO A 194 -21.83 0.91 37.98
CA PRO A 194 -22.45 0.86 36.65
C PRO A 194 -21.45 0.77 35.49
N LEU A 195 -20.16 1.14 35.64
CA LEU A 195 -19.19 1.16 34.54
C LEU A 195 -18.82 -0.22 33.98
N PRO A 196 -18.65 -1.30 34.76
CA PRO A 196 -18.51 -2.64 34.22
C PRO A 196 -19.70 -3.08 33.37
N ILE A 197 -20.93 -2.74 33.79
CA ILE A 197 -22.15 -3.01 33.02
C ILE A 197 -22.11 -2.27 31.70
N LEU A 198 -21.67 -1.01 31.73
CA LEU A 198 -21.45 -0.19 30.52
C LEU A 198 -20.43 -0.86 29.58
N ALA A 199 -19.28 -1.31 30.11
CA ALA A 199 -18.24 -1.96 29.32
C ALA A 199 -18.75 -3.25 28.64
N ILE A 200 -19.51 -4.06 29.37
CA ILE A 200 -20.14 -5.29 28.85
C ILE A 200 -21.16 -4.92 27.75
N THR A 201 -22.03 -3.96 28.00
CA THR A 201 -23.02 -3.50 27.03
C THR A 201 -22.35 -2.99 25.74
N ILE A 202 -21.33 -2.16 25.87
CA ILE A 202 -20.52 -1.65 24.75
C ILE A 202 -19.92 -2.82 23.96
N TYR A 203 -19.36 -3.81 24.62
CA TYR A 203 -18.77 -4.98 23.98
C TYR A 203 -19.79 -5.75 23.11
N PHE A 204 -20.96 -6.03 23.67
CA PHE A 204 -22.02 -6.76 22.94
C PHE A 204 -22.58 -5.94 21.78
N VAL A 205 -22.89 -4.67 22.00
CA VAL A 205 -23.41 -3.77 20.94
C VAL A 205 -22.38 -3.62 19.81
N ASN A 206 -21.10 -3.40 20.13
CA ASN A 206 -20.05 -3.32 19.12
C ASN A 206 -19.89 -4.63 18.34
N SER A 207 -20.03 -5.80 19.02
CA SER A 207 -19.99 -7.09 18.33
C SER A 207 -21.11 -7.23 17.30
N ILE A 208 -22.32 -6.79 17.64
CA ILE A 208 -23.49 -6.79 16.73
C ILE A 208 -23.27 -5.80 15.57
N ILE A 209 -22.81 -4.59 15.88
CA ILE A 209 -22.47 -3.56 14.88
C ILE A 209 -21.44 -4.10 13.89
N ASN A 210 -20.34 -4.71 14.37
CA ASN A 210 -19.30 -5.24 13.52
C ASN A 210 -19.82 -6.33 12.55
N LYS A 211 -20.63 -7.30 13.05
CA LYS A 211 -21.22 -8.33 12.20
C LYS A 211 -22.16 -7.76 11.14
N LYS A 212 -22.99 -6.79 11.52
CA LYS A 212 -23.91 -6.14 10.57
C LYS A 212 -23.15 -5.27 9.56
N SER A 213 -22.13 -4.55 9.99
CA SER A 213 -21.23 -3.78 9.12
C SER A 213 -20.51 -4.65 8.10
N GLU A 214 -20.01 -5.82 8.49
CA GLU A 214 -19.38 -6.78 7.58
C GLU A 214 -20.36 -7.23 6.49
N LYS A 215 -21.60 -7.57 6.89
CA LYS A 215 -22.67 -7.94 5.93
C LYS A 215 -22.97 -6.79 4.95
N ILE A 216 -23.10 -5.56 5.45
CA ILE A 216 -23.36 -4.38 4.62
C ILE A 216 -22.21 -4.12 3.66
N GLN A 217 -20.94 -4.26 4.10
CA GLN A 217 -19.78 -4.13 3.23
C GLN A 217 -19.79 -5.18 2.11
N GLY A 218 -20.16 -6.42 2.40
CA GLY A 218 -20.35 -7.46 1.39
C GLY A 218 -21.43 -7.09 0.35
N LEU A 219 -22.59 -6.60 0.81
CA LEU A 219 -23.67 -6.16 -0.07
C LEU A 219 -23.26 -4.93 -0.92
N LEU A 220 -22.54 -3.98 -0.34
CA LEU A 220 -21.99 -2.82 -1.05
C LEU A 220 -20.97 -3.23 -2.12
N SER A 221 -20.10 -4.18 -1.80
CA SER A 221 -19.16 -4.76 -2.77
C SER A 221 -19.89 -5.39 -3.94
N ASN A 222 -20.94 -6.17 -3.70
CA ASN A 222 -21.77 -6.75 -4.76
C ASN A 222 -22.43 -5.69 -5.64
N LEU A 223 -22.99 -4.64 -5.04
CA LEU A 223 -23.58 -3.51 -5.79
C LEU A 223 -22.53 -2.81 -6.66
N THR A 224 -21.33 -2.58 -6.11
CA THR A 224 -20.22 -1.95 -6.84
C THR A 224 -19.78 -2.83 -8.01
N THR A 225 -19.62 -4.13 -7.79
CA THR A 225 -19.26 -5.09 -8.85
C THR A 225 -20.34 -5.10 -9.95
N ASN A 226 -21.62 -5.17 -9.59
CA ASN A 226 -22.71 -5.12 -10.56
C ASN A 226 -22.70 -3.83 -11.38
N ALA A 227 -22.44 -2.69 -10.76
CA ALA A 227 -22.32 -1.41 -11.46
C ALA A 227 -21.11 -1.39 -12.41
N GLN A 228 -19.96 -1.88 -11.97
CA GLN A 228 -18.74 -1.97 -12.81
C GLN A 228 -18.95 -2.89 -14.01
N GLU A 229 -19.55 -4.07 -13.81
CA GLU A 229 -19.89 -5.00 -14.90
C GLU A 229 -20.90 -4.37 -15.88
N THR A 230 -21.91 -3.66 -15.37
CA THR A 230 -22.88 -2.94 -16.20
C THR A 230 -22.20 -1.87 -17.05
N TYR A 231 -21.30 -1.07 -16.48
CA TYR A 231 -20.55 -0.03 -17.22
C TYR A 231 -19.58 -0.63 -18.23
N ALA A 232 -18.84 -1.66 -17.84
CA ALA A 232 -17.91 -2.35 -18.75
C ALA A 232 -18.67 -3.03 -19.92
N GLY A 233 -19.82 -3.65 -19.62
CA GLY A 233 -20.65 -4.34 -20.57
C GLY A 233 -21.74 -3.49 -21.24
N ILE A 234 -21.73 -2.15 -21.11
CA ILE A 234 -22.84 -1.29 -21.52
C ILE A 234 -23.22 -1.47 -23.02
N ARG A 235 -22.23 -1.68 -23.88
CA ARG A 235 -22.47 -1.92 -25.32
C ARG A 235 -23.24 -3.22 -25.55
N VAL A 236 -22.94 -4.28 -24.78
CA VAL A 236 -23.64 -5.56 -24.85
C VAL A 236 -25.07 -5.40 -24.34
N ILE A 237 -25.25 -4.75 -23.16
CA ILE A 237 -26.57 -4.50 -22.59
C ILE A 237 -27.46 -3.74 -23.57
N LYS A 238 -26.90 -2.68 -24.21
CA LYS A 238 -27.59 -1.88 -25.22
C LYS A 238 -27.93 -2.69 -26.49
N SER A 239 -26.99 -3.49 -26.99
CA SER A 239 -27.22 -4.28 -28.21
C SER A 239 -28.26 -5.39 -28.03
N PHE A 240 -28.42 -5.90 -26.79
CA PHE A 240 -29.42 -6.94 -26.47
C PHE A 240 -30.67 -6.40 -25.77
N VAL A 241 -30.81 -5.06 -25.63
CA VAL A 241 -31.97 -4.39 -25.00
C VAL A 241 -32.29 -4.93 -23.59
N GLN A 242 -31.23 -5.15 -22.77
CA GLN A 242 -31.39 -5.75 -21.44
C GLN A 242 -31.38 -4.72 -20.30
N GLU A 243 -31.57 -3.42 -20.57
CA GLU A 243 -31.52 -2.35 -19.56
C GLU A 243 -32.49 -2.57 -18.42
N LYS A 244 -33.74 -2.99 -18.75
CA LYS A 244 -34.80 -3.20 -17.74
C LYS A 244 -34.48 -4.38 -16.82
N ALA A 245 -33.90 -5.46 -17.36
CA ALA A 245 -33.50 -6.62 -16.58
C ALA A 245 -32.36 -6.27 -15.62
N MET A 246 -31.33 -5.56 -16.11
CA MET A 246 -30.20 -5.10 -15.30
C MET A 246 -30.64 -4.10 -14.22
N LEU A 247 -31.56 -3.18 -14.54
CA LEU A 247 -32.12 -2.24 -13.57
C LEU A 247 -32.86 -2.99 -12.44
N SER A 248 -33.73 -3.92 -12.78
CA SER A 248 -34.47 -4.71 -11.80
C SER A 248 -33.56 -5.55 -10.89
N PHE A 249 -32.49 -6.11 -11.47
CA PHE A 249 -31.48 -6.83 -10.69
C PHE A 249 -30.75 -5.91 -9.72
N PHE A 250 -30.35 -4.72 -10.16
CA PHE A 250 -29.70 -3.73 -9.30
C PHE A 250 -30.62 -3.22 -8.20
N GLU A 251 -31.89 -2.94 -8.52
CA GLU A 251 -32.92 -2.51 -7.56
C GLU A 251 -33.09 -3.55 -6.44
N LYS A 252 -33.18 -4.84 -6.78
CA LYS A 252 -33.31 -5.92 -5.79
C LYS A 252 -32.12 -5.95 -4.83
N ASN A 253 -30.90 -5.87 -5.34
CA ASN A 253 -29.69 -5.85 -4.51
C ASN A 253 -29.58 -4.57 -3.67
N SER A 254 -30.00 -3.44 -4.23
CA SER A 254 -30.05 -2.16 -3.51
C SER A 254 -31.08 -2.17 -2.38
N GLU A 255 -32.25 -2.82 -2.57
CA GLU A 255 -33.26 -2.99 -1.51
C GLU A 255 -32.73 -3.87 -0.36
N GLU A 256 -32.01 -4.95 -0.67
CA GLU A 256 -31.36 -5.78 0.36
C GLU A 256 -30.29 -4.99 1.15
N TYR A 257 -29.46 -4.21 0.45
CA TYR A 257 -28.50 -3.31 1.08
C TYR A 257 -29.22 -2.30 2.00
N LYS A 258 -30.26 -1.61 1.51
CA LYS A 258 -31.05 -0.64 2.28
C LYS A 258 -31.60 -1.27 3.55
N LYS A 259 -32.22 -2.45 3.47
CA LYS A 259 -32.79 -3.15 4.63
C LYS A 259 -31.73 -3.42 5.70
N ASN A 260 -30.57 -3.95 5.31
CA ASN A 260 -29.49 -4.24 6.25
C ASN A 260 -28.87 -2.95 6.82
N ALA A 261 -28.77 -1.87 6.02
CA ALA A 261 -28.28 -0.57 6.47
C ALA A 261 -29.21 0.06 7.52
N ILE A 262 -30.53 0.00 7.30
CA ILE A 262 -31.53 0.45 8.28
C ILE A 262 -31.45 -0.37 9.57
N ASP A 263 -31.26 -1.68 9.47
CA ASP A 263 -31.12 -2.54 10.65
C ASP A 263 -29.82 -2.28 11.44
N LEU A 264 -28.75 -1.86 10.77
CA LEU A 264 -27.53 -1.39 11.44
C LEU A 264 -27.82 -0.06 12.15
N ALA A 265 -28.41 0.91 11.45
CA ALA A 265 -28.73 2.22 12.01
C ALA A 265 -29.62 2.11 13.27
N LYS A 266 -30.58 1.17 13.30
CA LYS A 266 -31.39 0.89 14.51
C LYS A 266 -30.53 0.44 15.69
N VAL A 267 -29.53 -0.43 15.47
CA VAL A 267 -28.62 -0.87 16.54
C VAL A 267 -27.71 0.26 16.99
N GLU A 268 -27.16 1.04 16.04
CA GLU A 268 -26.32 2.21 16.35
C GLU A 268 -27.09 3.28 17.12
N SER A 269 -28.38 3.47 16.84
CA SER A 269 -29.23 4.45 17.53
C SER A 269 -29.44 4.14 19.01
N ILE A 270 -29.27 2.88 19.44
CA ILE A 270 -29.38 2.48 20.85
C ILE A 270 -28.08 2.76 21.62
N TYR A 271 -26.95 2.85 20.93
CA TYR A 271 -25.64 2.93 21.53
C TYR A 271 -25.46 4.15 22.43
N PHE A 272 -25.69 5.36 21.90
CA PHE A 272 -25.52 6.61 22.67
C PHE A 272 -26.53 6.76 23.82
N PRO A 273 -27.85 6.49 23.65
CA PRO A 273 -28.80 6.52 24.76
C PRO A 273 -28.43 5.53 25.89
N SER A 274 -27.97 4.32 25.56
CA SER A 274 -27.56 3.35 26.58
C SER A 274 -26.37 3.85 27.40
N MET A 275 -25.40 4.47 26.73
CA MET A 275 -24.26 5.11 27.41
C MET A 275 -24.71 6.26 28.31
N ALA A 276 -25.56 7.16 27.80
CA ALA A 276 -26.05 8.29 28.57
C ALA A 276 -26.84 7.83 29.79
N LEU A 277 -27.64 6.77 29.69
CA LEU A 277 -28.39 6.21 30.81
C LEU A 277 -27.46 5.67 31.90
N LEU A 278 -26.45 4.86 31.54
CA LEU A 278 -25.54 4.27 32.54
C LEU A 278 -24.64 5.31 33.20
N ILE A 279 -24.19 6.32 32.46
CA ILE A 279 -23.45 7.47 33.00
C ILE A 279 -24.35 8.31 33.89
N GLY A 280 -25.58 8.58 33.44
CA GLY A 280 -26.60 9.24 34.24
C GLY A 280 -26.89 8.50 35.55
N LEU A 281 -26.93 7.17 35.52
CA LEU A 281 -27.10 6.33 36.71
C LEU A 281 -25.91 6.52 37.70
N SER A 282 -24.68 6.48 37.21
CA SER A 282 -23.49 6.79 38.05
C SER A 282 -23.56 8.19 38.64
N THR A 283 -24.03 9.17 37.87
CA THR A 283 -24.22 10.55 38.35
C THR A 283 -25.32 10.63 39.40
N ILE A 284 -26.46 9.96 39.22
CA ILE A 284 -27.56 9.91 40.21
C ILE A 284 -27.07 9.23 41.51
N VAL A 285 -26.35 8.11 41.41
CA VAL A 285 -25.77 7.42 42.57
C VAL A 285 -24.80 8.35 43.31
N THR A 286 -23.97 9.10 42.58
CA THR A 286 -23.05 10.08 43.17
C THR A 286 -23.79 11.16 43.93
N ILE A 287 -24.83 11.76 43.36
CA ILE A 287 -25.63 12.83 43.99
C ILE A 287 -26.40 12.27 45.19
N PHE A 288 -26.99 11.08 45.06
CA PHE A 288 -27.78 10.49 46.13
C PHE A 288 -26.93 10.09 47.35
N LEU A 289 -25.89 9.24 47.13
CA LEU A 289 -25.04 8.78 48.24
C LEU A 289 -24.13 9.89 48.76
N GLY A 290 -23.56 10.69 47.88
CA GLY A 290 -22.77 11.86 48.24
C GLY A 290 -23.62 12.90 48.98
N GLY A 291 -24.90 13.09 48.58
CA GLY A 291 -25.86 13.94 49.27
C GLY A 291 -26.19 13.45 50.68
N LEU A 292 -26.42 12.13 50.84
CA LEU A 292 -26.63 11.56 52.17
C LEU A 292 -25.40 11.77 53.11
N GLN A 293 -24.19 11.63 52.57
CA GLN A 293 -22.96 11.93 53.31
C GLN A 293 -22.83 13.42 53.62
N ALA A 294 -23.22 14.28 52.66
CA ALA A 294 -23.16 15.73 52.85
C ALA A 294 -24.18 16.27 53.87
N LEU A 295 -25.28 15.56 54.11
CA LEU A 295 -26.21 15.88 55.23
C LEU A 295 -25.55 15.66 56.60
N GLN A 296 -24.63 14.68 56.70
CA GLN A 296 -23.88 14.42 57.93
C GLN A 296 -22.63 15.33 58.06
N ASP A 297 -21.98 15.58 56.93
CA ASP A 297 -20.80 16.42 56.84
C ASP A 297 -20.91 17.37 55.62
N PRO A 298 -21.40 18.60 55.82
CA PRO A 298 -21.60 19.58 54.76
C PRO A 298 -20.33 19.92 53.95
N SER A 299 -19.13 19.67 54.50
CA SER A 299 -17.87 19.89 53.75
C SER A 299 -17.74 18.99 52.51
N ARG A 300 -18.54 17.93 52.42
CA ARG A 300 -18.52 16.95 51.32
C ARG A 300 -19.26 17.37 50.04
N VAL A 301 -19.97 18.49 50.02
CA VAL A 301 -20.66 18.96 48.80
C VAL A 301 -19.71 19.13 47.60
N GLY A 302 -18.51 19.67 47.84
CA GLY A 302 -17.48 19.77 46.81
C GLY A 302 -17.02 18.42 46.24
N VAL A 303 -17.06 17.36 47.07
CA VAL A 303 -16.72 15.99 46.63
C VAL A 303 -17.73 15.48 45.61
N ILE A 304 -19.00 15.80 45.78
CA ILE A 304 -20.05 15.41 44.82
C ILE A 304 -19.74 16.00 43.43
N VAL A 305 -19.44 17.29 43.37
CA VAL A 305 -19.12 17.99 42.12
C VAL A 305 -17.85 17.42 41.48
N GLU A 306 -16.81 17.19 42.29
CA GLU A 306 -15.56 16.57 41.83
C GLU A 306 -15.81 15.18 41.19
N PHE A 307 -16.60 14.33 41.84
CA PHE A 307 -16.92 12.99 41.34
C PHE A 307 -17.77 13.04 40.08
N VAL A 308 -18.75 13.93 39.99
CA VAL A 308 -19.56 14.11 38.77
C VAL A 308 -18.67 14.49 37.56
N ILE A 309 -17.67 15.37 37.79
CA ILE A 309 -16.73 15.75 36.74
C ILE A 309 -15.85 14.55 36.35
N TYR A 310 -15.33 13.75 37.30
CA TYR A 310 -14.54 12.58 37.04
C TYR A 310 -15.33 11.52 36.24
N ILE A 311 -16.60 11.25 36.57
CA ILE A 311 -17.46 10.32 35.85
C ILE A 311 -17.59 10.76 34.37
N ASN A 312 -17.86 12.06 34.13
CA ASN A 312 -17.95 12.60 32.79
C ASN A 312 -16.61 12.49 32.03
N MET A 313 -15.47 12.69 32.72
CA MET A 313 -14.14 12.50 32.10
C MET A 313 -13.84 11.06 31.75
N LEU A 314 -14.38 10.07 32.48
CA LEU A 314 -14.20 8.64 32.20
C LEU A 314 -15.08 8.12 31.05
N THR A 315 -16.10 8.86 30.65
CA THR A 315 -17.05 8.48 29.59
C THR A 315 -16.36 8.17 28.27
N PHE A 316 -15.60 9.13 27.75
CA PHE A 316 -14.91 8.97 26.46
C PHE A 316 -13.86 7.85 26.47
N PRO A 317 -12.95 7.75 27.46
CA PRO A 317 -12.01 6.64 27.56
C PRO A 317 -12.65 5.26 27.53
N VAL A 318 -13.73 5.05 28.30
CA VAL A 318 -14.42 3.76 28.34
C VAL A 318 -15.01 3.41 26.95
N SER A 319 -15.62 4.40 26.29
CA SER A 319 -16.15 4.22 24.93
C SER A 319 -15.05 3.92 23.89
N ALA A 320 -13.88 4.50 24.05
CA ALA A 320 -12.76 4.36 23.13
C ALA A 320 -12.05 3.00 23.21
N ILE A 321 -12.29 2.20 24.26
CA ILE A 321 -11.65 0.86 24.41
C ILE A 321 -11.96 -0.03 23.21
N GLY A 322 -13.24 -0.16 22.84
CA GLY A 322 -13.68 -1.02 21.74
C GLY A 322 -13.11 -0.58 20.39
N TRP A 323 -13.12 0.71 20.12
CA TRP A 323 -12.59 1.30 18.90
C TRP A 323 -11.07 1.11 18.79
N THR A 324 -10.34 1.36 19.88
CA THR A 324 -8.88 1.15 19.95
C THR A 324 -8.53 -0.32 19.72
N ALA A 325 -9.25 -1.25 20.37
CA ALA A 325 -9.06 -2.69 20.17
C ALA A 325 -9.28 -3.09 18.68
N SER A 326 -10.31 -2.56 18.04
CA SER A 326 -10.59 -2.78 16.62
C SER A 326 -9.47 -2.25 15.71
N MET A 327 -8.91 -1.07 16.01
CA MET A 327 -7.75 -0.56 15.27
C MET A 327 -6.53 -1.48 15.39
N ILE A 328 -6.23 -1.96 16.60
CA ILE A 328 -5.12 -2.89 16.85
C ILE A 328 -5.33 -4.20 16.09
N GLN A 329 -6.55 -4.75 16.10
CA GLN A 329 -6.89 -5.98 15.38
C GLN A 329 -6.71 -5.85 13.87
N ARG A 330 -7.23 -4.76 13.26
CA ARG A 330 -7.05 -4.49 11.83
C ARG A 330 -5.60 -4.28 11.46
N ALA A 331 -4.84 -3.57 12.27
CA ALA A 331 -3.41 -3.37 12.05
C ALA A 331 -2.64 -4.69 12.14
N ALA A 332 -2.99 -5.58 13.08
CA ALA A 332 -2.36 -6.89 13.20
C ALA A 332 -2.60 -7.76 11.95
N ALA A 333 -3.82 -7.76 11.40
CA ALA A 333 -4.13 -8.46 10.16
C ALA A 333 -3.36 -7.88 8.96
N SER A 334 -3.29 -6.55 8.85
CA SER A 334 -2.52 -5.87 7.80
C SER A 334 -1.02 -6.10 7.93
N GLN A 335 -0.47 -6.04 9.15
CA GLN A 335 0.95 -6.33 9.37
C GLN A 335 1.29 -7.79 9.06
N LYS A 336 0.39 -8.74 9.31
CA LYS A 336 0.57 -10.13 8.90
C LYS A 336 0.76 -10.23 7.39
N ARG A 337 -0.12 -9.61 6.59
CA ARG A 337 0.00 -9.61 5.12
C ARG A 337 1.29 -8.93 4.63
N LEU A 338 1.73 -7.86 5.32
CA LEU A 338 3.01 -7.21 5.01
C LEU A 338 4.20 -8.12 5.35
N ASN A 339 4.19 -8.81 6.50
CA ASN A 339 5.25 -9.74 6.87
C ASN A 339 5.33 -10.90 5.87
N GLU A 340 4.20 -11.55 5.55
CA GLU A 340 4.13 -12.60 4.54
C GLU A 340 4.71 -12.16 3.20
N PHE A 341 4.46 -10.91 2.80
CA PHE A 341 5.01 -10.34 1.58
C PHE A 341 6.53 -10.07 1.67
N LEU A 342 7.00 -9.47 2.77
CA LEU A 342 8.42 -9.16 2.95
C LEU A 342 9.28 -10.42 3.09
N ASP A 343 8.70 -11.50 3.60
CA ASP A 343 9.37 -12.81 3.77
C ASP A 343 9.46 -13.62 2.46
N ILE A 344 8.81 -13.19 1.37
CA ILE A 344 8.91 -13.86 0.07
C ILE A 344 10.37 -13.88 -0.38
N LYS A 345 10.90 -15.07 -0.64
CA LYS A 345 12.26 -15.23 -1.13
C LYS A 345 12.32 -14.91 -2.63
N GLU A 346 13.34 -14.18 -3.00
CA GLU A 346 13.67 -13.92 -4.41
C GLU A 346 14.15 -15.23 -5.04
N LYS A 347 13.52 -15.62 -6.16
CA LYS A 347 13.91 -16.84 -6.90
C LYS A 347 15.14 -16.58 -7.75
N VAL A 348 15.24 -15.36 -8.30
CA VAL A 348 16.38 -14.92 -9.10
C VAL A 348 17.12 -13.86 -8.28
N SER A 349 18.32 -14.20 -7.83
CA SER A 349 19.16 -13.29 -7.03
C SER A 349 20.57 -13.20 -7.63
N THR A 350 21.22 -12.07 -7.42
CA THR A 350 22.64 -11.91 -7.76
C THR A 350 23.48 -12.55 -6.66
N PRO A 351 24.39 -13.49 -6.99
CA PRO A 351 25.28 -14.09 -5.98
C PRO A 351 26.26 -13.05 -5.42
N SER A 352 26.77 -13.26 -4.21
CA SER A 352 27.67 -12.32 -3.54
C SER A 352 29.02 -12.12 -4.25
N ASN A 353 29.42 -13.09 -5.06
CA ASN A 353 30.63 -13.09 -5.89
C ASN A 353 30.30 -13.09 -7.39
N ALA A 354 29.25 -12.38 -7.78
CA ALA A 354 28.77 -12.32 -9.16
C ALA A 354 29.85 -11.83 -10.13
N VAL A 355 29.90 -12.49 -11.28
CA VAL A 355 30.80 -12.12 -12.37
C VAL A 355 30.18 -11.00 -13.20
N GLN A 356 31.00 -10.04 -13.62
CA GLN A 356 30.56 -9.03 -14.59
C GLN A 356 30.58 -9.63 -16.01
N PRO A 357 29.55 -9.41 -16.82
CA PRO A 357 29.52 -9.93 -18.19
C PRO A 357 30.67 -9.32 -19.00
N THR A 358 31.39 -10.19 -19.69
CA THR A 358 32.34 -9.75 -20.71
C THR A 358 31.59 -9.32 -21.96
N THR A 359 32.01 -8.20 -22.53
CA THR A 359 31.42 -7.68 -23.75
C THR A 359 31.43 -8.74 -24.87
N SER A 360 30.25 -9.03 -25.40
CA SER A 360 30.06 -9.82 -26.61
C SER A 360 30.64 -11.24 -26.58
N ALA A 361 29.90 -12.18 -26.03
CA ALA A 361 30.29 -13.57 -25.86
C ALA A 361 29.29 -14.51 -26.55
N ASP A 362 29.75 -15.75 -26.83
CA ASP A 362 28.87 -16.81 -27.34
C ASP A 362 27.83 -17.20 -26.29
N ILE A 363 26.63 -17.50 -26.74
CA ILE A 363 25.51 -17.93 -25.89
C ILE A 363 25.23 -19.40 -26.20
N VAL A 364 25.23 -20.23 -25.16
CA VAL A 364 24.96 -21.66 -25.32
C VAL A 364 23.79 -22.06 -24.42
N PHE A 365 22.78 -22.63 -25.05
CA PHE A 365 21.71 -23.39 -24.41
C PHE A 365 22.09 -24.86 -24.45
N ASP A 366 22.18 -25.52 -23.32
CA ASP A 366 22.61 -26.91 -23.19
C ASP A 366 21.52 -27.75 -22.51
N HIS A 367 20.79 -28.56 -23.29
CA HIS A 367 19.71 -29.43 -22.83
C HIS A 367 18.68 -28.74 -21.95
N VAL A 368 18.30 -27.49 -22.28
CA VAL A 368 17.44 -26.63 -21.47
C VAL A 368 16.01 -27.16 -21.49
N ASN A 369 15.46 -27.32 -20.26
CA ASN A 369 14.03 -27.58 -20.03
C ASN A 369 13.46 -26.50 -19.14
N PHE A 370 12.23 -26.08 -19.41
CA PHE A 370 11.53 -25.11 -18.58
C PHE A 370 10.03 -25.37 -18.48
N VAL A 371 9.54 -25.35 -17.23
CA VAL A 371 8.11 -25.49 -16.90
C VAL A 371 7.68 -24.27 -16.08
N TYR A 372 6.61 -23.61 -16.49
CA TYR A 372 5.99 -22.53 -15.71
C TYR A 372 5.32 -23.11 -14.47
N ASN A 373 5.88 -22.88 -13.28
CA ASN A 373 5.41 -23.46 -12.01
C ASN A 373 3.94 -23.17 -11.69
N HIS A 374 3.40 -22.03 -12.17
CA HIS A 374 2.03 -21.60 -11.86
C HIS A 374 0.97 -22.22 -12.77
N THR A 375 1.34 -22.69 -13.96
CA THR A 375 0.42 -23.32 -14.92
C THR A 375 0.73 -24.79 -15.17
N GLY A 376 1.94 -25.27 -14.82
CA GLY A 376 2.43 -26.59 -15.17
C GLY A 376 2.78 -26.76 -16.65
N ILE A 377 2.72 -25.68 -17.44
CA ILE A 377 3.00 -25.75 -18.88
C ILE A 377 4.50 -25.93 -19.11
N LYS A 378 4.89 -27.01 -19.79
CA LYS A 378 6.25 -27.24 -20.26
C LYS A 378 6.48 -26.43 -21.53
N ALA A 379 7.13 -25.27 -21.39
CA ALA A 379 7.32 -24.33 -22.48
C ALA A 379 8.57 -24.60 -23.30
N ILE A 380 9.60 -25.20 -22.71
CA ILE A 380 10.84 -25.59 -23.39
C ILE A 380 11.19 -27.03 -23.02
N SER A 381 11.59 -27.82 -24.00
CA SER A 381 11.89 -29.25 -23.89
C SER A 381 13.19 -29.60 -24.62
N ASP A 382 14.21 -29.97 -23.88
CA ASP A 382 15.50 -30.45 -24.39
C ASP A 382 16.07 -29.55 -25.50
N PHE A 383 16.08 -28.23 -25.22
CA PHE A 383 16.51 -27.22 -26.18
C PHE A 383 18.01 -26.99 -26.10
N SER A 384 18.72 -27.24 -27.22
CA SER A 384 20.16 -27.02 -27.31
C SER A 384 20.47 -26.14 -28.52
N LEU A 385 21.20 -25.05 -28.30
CA LEU A 385 21.57 -24.08 -29.34
C LEU A 385 22.84 -23.34 -28.96
N THR A 386 23.73 -23.12 -29.92
CA THR A 386 24.87 -22.21 -29.77
C THR A 386 24.70 -21.02 -30.70
N ILE A 387 24.70 -19.82 -30.13
CA ILE A 387 24.68 -18.54 -30.84
C ILE A 387 26.05 -17.90 -30.69
N LYS A 388 26.76 -17.76 -31.81
CA LYS A 388 28.07 -17.13 -31.80
C LYS A 388 27.98 -15.61 -31.68
N LYS A 389 29.01 -14.98 -31.16
CA LYS A 389 29.18 -13.54 -31.14
C LYS A 389 28.94 -12.92 -32.51
N GLY A 390 28.08 -11.90 -32.59
CA GLY A 390 27.75 -11.19 -33.82
C GLY A 390 26.76 -11.90 -34.72
N GLN A 391 26.30 -13.10 -34.36
CA GLN A 391 25.36 -13.89 -35.15
C GLN A 391 23.94 -13.35 -35.02
N LYS A 392 23.20 -13.38 -36.10
CA LYS A 392 21.78 -13.03 -36.19
C LYS A 392 20.94 -14.31 -36.31
N VAL A 393 20.09 -14.54 -35.34
CA VAL A 393 19.24 -15.74 -35.25
C VAL A 393 17.79 -15.35 -35.41
N LEU A 394 17.09 -16.03 -36.33
CA LEU A 394 15.64 -15.92 -36.45
C LEU A 394 14.98 -17.11 -35.76
N VAL A 395 14.02 -16.84 -34.87
CA VAL A 395 13.24 -17.87 -34.20
C VAL A 395 11.78 -17.79 -34.66
N LEU A 396 11.39 -18.79 -35.44
CA LEU A 396 10.05 -18.95 -35.99
C LEU A 396 9.26 -20.02 -35.24
N GLY A 397 7.96 -20.05 -35.42
CA GLY A 397 7.08 -21.11 -34.90
C GLY A 397 5.68 -20.59 -34.57
N LYS A 398 4.75 -21.52 -34.37
CA LYS A 398 3.37 -21.22 -34.02
C LYS A 398 3.25 -20.49 -32.68
N THR A 399 2.13 -19.80 -32.45
CA THR A 399 1.81 -19.20 -31.13
C THR A 399 1.81 -20.31 -30.08
N GLY A 400 2.45 -20.04 -28.92
CA GLY A 400 2.57 -21.02 -27.83
C GLY A 400 3.73 -22.02 -27.98
N SER A 401 4.56 -21.96 -29.03
CA SER A 401 5.70 -22.88 -29.19
C SER A 401 6.89 -22.65 -28.27
N GLY A 402 6.88 -21.62 -27.42
CA GLY A 402 7.95 -21.33 -26.45
C GLY A 402 8.94 -20.22 -26.86
N LYS A 403 8.72 -19.52 -27.99
CA LYS A 403 9.65 -18.49 -28.52
C LYS A 403 9.99 -17.39 -27.51
N SER A 404 8.98 -16.71 -26.95
CA SER A 404 9.20 -15.65 -25.96
C SER A 404 9.79 -16.18 -24.65
N THR A 405 9.57 -17.46 -24.34
CA THR A 405 10.17 -18.10 -23.16
C THR A 405 11.69 -18.19 -23.30
N LEU A 406 12.23 -18.42 -24.49
CA LEU A 406 13.68 -18.39 -24.73
C LEU A 406 14.28 -17.02 -24.39
N ALA A 407 13.63 -15.94 -24.83
CA ALA A 407 14.06 -14.58 -24.50
C ALA A 407 14.01 -14.32 -22.98
N GLN A 408 12.95 -14.77 -22.30
CA GLN A 408 12.78 -14.59 -20.87
C GLN A 408 13.81 -15.39 -20.03
N LEU A 409 14.20 -16.58 -20.49
CA LEU A 409 15.26 -17.38 -19.88
C LEU A 409 16.63 -16.71 -20.07
N LEU A 410 16.91 -16.18 -21.26
CA LEU A 410 18.17 -15.49 -21.56
C LEU A 410 18.32 -14.19 -20.77
N LEU A 411 17.21 -13.47 -20.54
CA LEU A 411 17.14 -12.32 -19.66
C LEU A 411 17.17 -12.70 -18.15
N ARG A 412 17.21 -13.99 -17.85
CA ARG A 412 17.11 -14.48 -16.49
C ARG A 412 15.90 -13.93 -15.71
N PHE A 413 14.75 -13.77 -16.40
CA PHE A 413 13.46 -13.56 -15.74
C PHE A 413 13.00 -14.83 -15.02
N TYR A 414 13.51 -15.97 -15.48
CA TYR A 414 13.37 -17.30 -14.89
C TYR A 414 14.68 -18.06 -15.06
N ASP A 415 15.00 -18.93 -14.12
CA ASP A 415 16.05 -19.93 -14.29
C ASP A 415 15.45 -21.21 -14.91
N PRO A 416 16.19 -21.97 -15.74
CA PRO A 416 15.71 -23.23 -16.34
C PRO A 416 15.39 -24.27 -15.26
N THR A 417 14.42 -25.15 -15.55
CA THR A 417 14.06 -26.26 -14.65
C THR A 417 15.17 -27.33 -14.63
N SER A 418 15.81 -27.57 -15.78
CA SER A 418 17.00 -28.40 -15.93
C SER A 418 17.78 -28.00 -17.17
N GLY A 419 19.02 -28.45 -17.33
CA GLY A 419 19.98 -27.94 -18.29
C GLY A 419 20.58 -26.62 -17.85
N GLN A 420 21.36 -25.98 -18.69
CA GLN A 420 21.97 -24.68 -18.34
C GLN A 420 22.05 -23.75 -19.55
N ILE A 421 22.12 -22.44 -19.26
CA ILE A 421 22.38 -21.41 -20.25
C ILE A 421 23.66 -20.72 -19.83
N THR A 422 24.63 -20.66 -20.75
CA THR A 422 25.91 -19.98 -20.50
C THR A 422 26.11 -18.82 -21.48
N MET A 423 26.82 -17.81 -21.04
CA MET A 423 27.29 -16.71 -21.88
C MET A 423 28.81 -16.59 -21.67
N GLY A 424 29.61 -16.71 -22.74
CA GLY A 424 31.06 -16.75 -22.63
C GLY A 424 31.61 -17.91 -21.79
N GLY A 425 30.89 -19.05 -21.76
CA GLY A 425 31.25 -20.23 -20.97
C GLY A 425 30.88 -20.15 -19.48
N ILE A 426 30.30 -19.02 -19.00
CA ILE A 426 29.89 -18.83 -17.60
C ILE A 426 28.36 -19.01 -17.51
N PRO A 427 27.84 -19.81 -16.57
CA PRO A 427 26.40 -19.95 -16.35
C PRO A 427 25.70 -18.63 -16.02
N LEU A 428 24.52 -18.38 -16.59
CA LEU A 428 23.76 -17.14 -16.33
C LEU A 428 23.50 -16.85 -14.83
N PRO A 429 23.26 -17.85 -13.97
CA PRO A 429 23.08 -17.61 -12.53
C PRO A 429 24.30 -17.02 -11.81
N GLU A 430 25.48 -17.13 -12.36
CA GLU A 430 26.71 -16.58 -11.78
C GLU A 430 26.96 -15.11 -12.12
N TYR A 431 26.18 -14.55 -13.07
CA TYR A 431 26.30 -13.14 -13.44
C TYR A 431 25.53 -12.22 -12.49
N ASP A 432 26.06 -11.00 -12.36
CA ASP A 432 25.27 -9.87 -11.85
C ASP A 432 24.09 -9.61 -12.81
N VAL A 433 22.86 -9.74 -12.28
CA VAL A 433 21.63 -9.61 -13.11
C VAL A 433 21.49 -8.19 -13.69
N GLN A 434 21.87 -7.16 -12.95
CA GLN A 434 21.79 -5.77 -13.42
C GLN A 434 22.81 -5.51 -14.54
N ALA A 435 24.02 -6.02 -14.36
CA ALA A 435 25.06 -5.92 -15.39
C ALA A 435 24.69 -6.73 -16.65
N LEU A 436 24.13 -7.93 -16.49
CA LEU A 436 23.60 -8.73 -17.61
C LEU A 436 22.54 -7.94 -18.40
N HIS A 437 21.55 -7.40 -17.72
CA HIS A 437 20.52 -6.60 -18.35
C HIS A 437 21.07 -5.32 -18.99
N HIS A 438 22.21 -4.81 -18.55
CA HIS A 438 22.81 -3.63 -19.18
C HIS A 438 23.31 -3.93 -20.61
N HIS A 439 23.82 -5.12 -20.86
CA HIS A 439 24.34 -5.53 -22.17
C HIS A 439 23.26 -6.04 -23.14
N ILE A 440 22.05 -6.32 -22.64
CA ILE A 440 20.94 -6.87 -23.43
C ILE A 440 19.83 -5.82 -23.56
N SER A 441 19.31 -5.59 -24.76
CA SER A 441 18.04 -4.90 -24.96
C SER A 441 16.97 -5.87 -25.42
N TYR A 442 15.80 -5.73 -24.87
CA TYR A 442 14.65 -6.57 -25.17
C TYR A 442 13.43 -5.72 -25.53
N VAL A 443 12.93 -5.92 -26.73
CA VAL A 443 11.66 -5.35 -27.18
C VAL A 443 10.59 -6.42 -27.07
N GLN A 444 9.65 -6.22 -26.14
CA GLN A 444 8.59 -7.18 -25.84
C GLN A 444 7.48 -7.12 -26.89
N GLN A 445 6.76 -8.20 -27.07
CA GLN A 445 5.56 -8.27 -27.90
C GLN A 445 4.49 -7.28 -27.43
N ASP A 446 4.18 -7.29 -26.12
CA ASP A 446 3.28 -6.32 -25.50
C ASP A 446 4.07 -5.12 -25.00
N VAL A 447 4.03 -4.04 -25.76
CA VAL A 447 4.79 -2.81 -25.46
C VAL A 447 4.17 -2.03 -24.33
N PHE A 448 5.01 -1.70 -23.34
CA PHE A 448 4.65 -0.81 -22.25
C PHE A 448 5.37 0.55 -22.37
N LEU A 449 4.58 1.64 -22.32
CA LEU A 449 5.09 3.00 -22.24
C LEU A 449 4.65 3.65 -20.93
N PHE A 450 5.55 4.39 -20.32
CA PHE A 450 5.27 5.15 -19.09
C PHE A 450 4.49 6.42 -19.40
N SER A 451 3.72 6.90 -18.42
CA SER A 451 3.03 8.19 -18.49
C SER A 451 4.02 9.35 -18.34
N ASP A 452 4.84 9.52 -19.35
CA ASP A 452 5.93 10.48 -19.41
C ASP A 452 6.05 11.04 -20.84
N THR A 453 7.03 11.90 -21.12
CA THR A 453 7.26 12.41 -22.48
C THR A 453 7.70 11.28 -23.43
N VAL A 454 7.57 11.52 -24.73
CA VAL A 454 8.12 10.62 -25.75
C VAL A 454 9.64 10.50 -25.59
N ALA A 455 10.33 11.63 -25.36
CA ALA A 455 11.77 11.65 -25.15
C ALA A 455 12.19 10.80 -23.94
N ASP A 456 11.52 10.94 -22.80
CA ASP A 456 11.81 10.19 -21.59
C ASP A 456 11.50 8.69 -21.76
N ASN A 457 10.45 8.36 -22.49
CA ASN A 457 10.17 6.97 -22.84
C ASN A 457 11.26 6.35 -23.71
N ILE A 458 11.84 7.08 -24.65
CA ILE A 458 12.95 6.58 -25.48
C ILE A 458 14.24 6.48 -24.65
N SER A 459 14.54 7.51 -23.83
CA SER A 459 15.76 7.57 -23.01
C SER A 459 15.72 6.64 -21.78
N PHE A 460 14.60 6.04 -21.44
CA PHE A 460 14.40 5.21 -20.25
C PHE A 460 15.43 4.08 -20.10
N GLY A 461 15.95 3.55 -21.22
CA GLY A 461 16.97 2.48 -21.20
C GLY A 461 18.39 2.96 -20.90
N SER A 462 18.67 4.27 -20.88
CA SER A 462 19.99 4.84 -20.63
C SER A 462 20.20 5.15 -19.14
N LYS A 463 21.40 4.92 -18.63
CA LYS A 463 21.81 5.32 -17.25
C LYS A 463 22.21 6.78 -17.15
N GLU A 464 22.64 7.37 -18.26
CA GLU A 464 23.14 8.74 -18.33
C GLU A 464 22.10 9.66 -18.96
N GLN A 465 22.16 10.94 -18.66
CA GLN A 465 21.36 11.94 -19.38
C GLN A 465 21.80 11.97 -20.85
N VAL A 466 20.91 11.53 -21.70
CA VAL A 466 21.16 11.47 -23.14
C VAL A 466 20.68 12.76 -23.78
N GLY A 467 21.52 13.35 -24.63
CA GLY A 467 21.14 14.52 -25.41
C GLY A 467 19.99 14.22 -26.37
N ILE A 468 19.16 15.23 -26.67
CA ILE A 468 17.99 15.09 -27.54
C ILE A 468 18.35 14.58 -28.95
N ASP A 469 19.54 14.86 -29.45
CA ASP A 469 19.99 14.41 -30.76
C ASP A 469 20.15 12.89 -30.82
N ALA A 470 20.63 12.24 -29.75
CA ALA A 470 20.72 10.80 -29.68
C ALA A 470 19.31 10.16 -29.62
N VAL A 471 18.37 10.78 -28.92
CA VAL A 471 16.96 10.36 -28.88
C VAL A 471 16.34 10.44 -30.27
N LYS A 472 16.57 11.55 -31.01
CA LYS A 472 16.11 11.72 -32.40
C LYS A 472 16.72 10.68 -33.33
N ASN A 473 18.02 10.42 -33.19
CA ASN A 473 18.68 9.40 -34.00
C ASN A 473 18.08 8.00 -33.74
N ALA A 474 17.85 7.62 -32.50
CA ALA A 474 17.19 6.35 -32.17
C ALA A 474 15.75 6.29 -32.72
N ALA A 475 14.98 7.37 -32.65
CA ALA A 475 13.65 7.47 -33.23
C ALA A 475 13.68 7.34 -34.77
N SER A 476 14.68 7.92 -35.43
CA SER A 476 14.88 7.82 -36.87
C SER A 476 15.20 6.37 -37.29
N LEU A 477 16.06 5.67 -36.53
CA LEU A 477 16.34 4.25 -36.77
C LEU A 477 15.08 3.39 -36.66
N ALA A 478 14.19 3.70 -35.71
CA ALA A 478 12.89 3.04 -35.54
C ALA A 478 11.80 3.59 -36.49
N ALA A 479 12.13 4.51 -37.40
CA ALA A 479 11.23 5.12 -38.38
C ALA A 479 9.98 5.79 -37.76
N VAL A 480 10.13 6.44 -36.57
CA VAL A 480 9.04 7.12 -35.87
C VAL A 480 9.28 8.63 -35.67
N ASP A 481 10.46 9.12 -36.03
CA ASP A 481 10.92 10.52 -35.92
C ASP A 481 9.94 11.54 -36.51
N LYS A 482 9.53 11.34 -37.77
CA LYS A 482 8.62 12.24 -38.49
C LYS A 482 7.24 12.34 -37.85
N GLU A 483 6.75 11.22 -37.28
CA GLU A 483 5.46 11.22 -36.60
C GLU A 483 5.53 11.94 -35.26
N ILE A 484 6.63 11.74 -34.52
CA ILE A 484 6.87 12.45 -33.25
C ILE A 484 6.99 13.97 -33.50
N GLU A 485 7.69 14.38 -34.55
CA GLU A 485 7.80 15.80 -34.93
C GLU A 485 6.44 16.41 -35.32
N GLY A 486 5.50 15.59 -35.79
CA GLY A 486 4.13 15.99 -36.10
C GLY A 486 3.21 16.11 -34.88
N PHE A 487 3.63 15.71 -33.69
CA PHE A 487 2.84 15.90 -32.46
C PHE A 487 2.90 17.37 -32.03
N GLU A 488 1.88 17.85 -31.34
CA GLU A 488 1.76 19.26 -30.90
C GLU A 488 3.00 19.78 -30.13
N LYS A 489 3.63 18.91 -29.32
CA LYS A 489 4.85 19.23 -28.55
C LYS A 489 6.06 18.39 -28.98
N GLY A 490 5.99 17.75 -30.14
CA GLY A 490 7.08 16.90 -30.62
C GLY A 490 7.51 15.85 -29.59
N TYR A 491 8.80 15.80 -29.28
CA TYR A 491 9.38 14.87 -28.30
C TYR A 491 8.96 15.12 -26.86
N ASP A 492 8.49 16.34 -26.52
CA ASP A 492 7.98 16.70 -25.19
C ASP A 492 6.49 16.36 -25.01
N THR A 493 5.88 15.69 -25.99
CA THR A 493 4.50 15.24 -25.92
C THR A 493 4.35 14.19 -24.83
N LEU A 494 3.45 14.44 -23.86
CA LEU A 494 3.11 13.50 -22.80
C LEU A 494 2.29 12.34 -23.35
N ILE A 495 2.74 11.13 -23.07
CA ILE A 495 2.04 9.90 -23.40
C ILE A 495 1.11 9.55 -22.25
N GLY A 496 -0.18 9.34 -22.53
CA GLY A 496 -1.15 8.91 -21.52
C GLY A 496 -0.83 7.52 -20.97
N GLU A 497 -1.59 7.10 -19.94
CA GLU A 497 -1.40 5.81 -19.28
C GLU A 497 -1.33 4.67 -20.31
N ARG A 498 -0.25 3.88 -20.25
CA ARG A 498 0.07 2.80 -21.19
C ARG A 498 0.06 3.23 -22.66
N GLY A 499 0.33 4.51 -22.93
CA GLY A 499 0.37 5.02 -24.30
C GLY A 499 -0.99 5.07 -25.00
N VAL A 500 -2.09 5.25 -24.27
CA VAL A 500 -3.47 5.21 -24.80
C VAL A 500 -3.69 6.17 -25.98
N THR A 501 -2.91 7.24 -26.05
CA THR A 501 -2.97 8.27 -27.10
C THR A 501 -2.26 7.89 -28.41
N LEU A 502 -1.49 6.81 -28.41
CA LEU A 502 -0.69 6.35 -29.55
C LEU A 502 -1.29 5.11 -30.23
N SER A 503 -1.07 5.01 -31.54
CA SER A 503 -1.40 3.77 -32.27
C SER A 503 -0.49 2.61 -31.84
N GLY A 504 -0.92 1.36 -32.08
CA GLY A 504 -0.12 0.15 -31.78
C GLY A 504 1.26 0.20 -32.43
N GLY A 505 1.33 0.58 -33.71
CA GLY A 505 2.59 0.70 -34.44
C GLY A 505 3.50 1.82 -33.91
N GLN A 506 2.95 2.95 -33.46
CA GLN A 506 3.74 4.01 -32.82
C GLN A 506 4.35 3.52 -31.49
N LYS A 507 3.58 2.80 -30.66
CA LYS A 507 4.09 2.21 -29.41
C LYS A 507 5.24 1.24 -29.67
N GLN A 508 5.08 0.33 -30.64
CA GLN A 508 6.12 -0.62 -31.01
C GLN A 508 7.40 0.10 -31.46
N ARG A 509 7.28 1.10 -32.32
CA ARG A 509 8.45 1.87 -32.82
C ARG A 509 9.15 2.70 -31.74
N ILE A 510 8.42 3.30 -30.81
CA ILE A 510 9.01 3.98 -29.65
C ILE A 510 9.77 2.99 -28.76
N SER A 511 9.23 1.78 -28.56
CA SER A 511 9.92 0.73 -27.80
C SER A 511 11.18 0.22 -28.52
N ILE A 512 11.16 0.12 -29.85
CA ILE A 512 12.34 -0.20 -30.65
C ILE A 512 13.38 0.94 -30.48
N ALA A 513 12.99 2.21 -30.60
CA ALA A 513 13.88 3.35 -30.38
C ALA A 513 14.54 3.32 -28.99
N ARG A 514 13.77 3.01 -27.92
CA ARG A 514 14.28 2.78 -26.54
C ARG A 514 15.38 1.72 -26.52
N ALA A 515 15.15 0.60 -27.19
CA ALA A 515 16.11 -0.50 -27.21
C ALA A 515 17.38 -0.17 -27.99
N LEU A 516 17.26 0.58 -29.09
CA LEU A 516 18.38 0.99 -29.94
C LEU A 516 19.24 2.07 -29.29
N LEU A 517 18.61 3.02 -28.57
CA LEU A 517 19.33 4.08 -27.87
C LEU A 517 20.36 3.55 -26.89
N LYS A 518 20.04 2.46 -26.22
CA LYS A 518 20.94 1.79 -25.28
C LYS A 518 22.19 1.21 -25.94
N ALA A 519 22.21 1.09 -27.27
CA ALA A 519 23.29 0.51 -28.06
C ALA A 519 23.78 -0.87 -27.55
N PRO A 520 22.87 -1.84 -27.29
CA PRO A 520 23.20 -3.12 -26.66
C PRO A 520 24.14 -3.96 -27.50
N GLU A 521 24.78 -4.94 -26.87
CA GLU A 521 25.57 -5.96 -27.56
C GLU A 521 24.72 -7.13 -28.06
N LEU A 522 23.68 -7.47 -27.32
CA LEU A 522 22.64 -8.40 -27.69
C LEU A 522 21.28 -7.69 -27.78
N LEU A 523 20.69 -7.72 -28.97
CA LEU A 523 19.33 -7.21 -29.19
C LEU A 523 18.36 -8.38 -29.38
N ILE A 524 17.30 -8.40 -28.57
CA ILE A 524 16.21 -9.36 -28.68
C ILE A 524 14.95 -8.62 -29.11
N LEU A 525 14.38 -9.01 -30.24
CA LEU A 525 13.15 -8.46 -30.78
C LEU A 525 12.08 -9.56 -30.78
N ASP A 526 11.04 -9.40 -29.93
CA ASP A 526 9.97 -10.41 -29.77
C ASP A 526 8.68 -9.88 -30.39
N ASP A 527 8.41 -10.28 -31.61
CA ASP A 527 7.23 -9.97 -32.44
C ASP A 527 6.82 -8.47 -32.42
N CYS A 528 7.82 -7.59 -32.36
CA CYS A 528 7.66 -6.17 -32.13
C CYS A 528 7.31 -5.34 -33.38
N LEU A 529 7.08 -5.97 -34.53
CA LEU A 529 6.69 -5.36 -35.81
C LEU A 529 5.29 -5.77 -36.29
N SER A 530 4.57 -6.54 -35.49
CA SER A 530 3.26 -7.11 -35.87
C SER A 530 2.16 -6.05 -36.11
N ALA A 531 2.25 -4.89 -35.51
CA ALA A 531 1.29 -3.77 -35.65
C ALA A 531 1.80 -2.67 -36.60
N VAL A 532 2.89 -2.88 -37.32
CA VAL A 532 3.50 -1.93 -38.25
C VAL A 532 3.12 -2.30 -39.67
N ASP A 533 2.85 -1.32 -40.53
CA ASP A 533 2.59 -1.52 -41.93
C ASP A 533 3.85 -2.01 -42.69
N ALA A 534 3.67 -2.77 -43.80
CA ALA A 534 4.74 -3.42 -44.54
C ALA A 534 5.83 -2.44 -45.05
N LYS A 535 5.46 -1.22 -45.44
CA LYS A 535 6.42 -0.21 -45.91
C LYS A 535 7.30 0.32 -44.80
N THR A 536 6.70 0.59 -43.65
CA THR A 536 7.42 1.06 -42.46
C THR A 536 8.25 -0.08 -41.87
N GLU A 537 7.73 -1.31 -41.83
CA GLU A 537 8.46 -2.52 -41.44
C GLU A 537 9.75 -2.66 -42.25
N HIS A 538 9.64 -2.57 -43.60
CA HIS A 538 10.80 -2.66 -44.50
C HIS A 538 11.86 -1.60 -44.22
N LYS A 539 11.42 -0.34 -43.95
CA LYS A 539 12.31 0.75 -43.57
C LYS A 539 13.04 0.50 -42.24
N ILE A 540 12.31 -0.02 -41.23
CA ILE A 540 12.91 -0.36 -39.94
C ILE A 540 13.94 -1.47 -40.11
N LEU A 541 13.61 -2.53 -40.84
CA LEU A 541 14.51 -3.67 -41.08
C LEU A 541 15.80 -3.26 -41.83
N ASN A 542 15.69 -2.36 -42.80
CA ASN A 542 16.87 -1.77 -43.48
C ASN A 542 17.75 -0.97 -42.52
N ASN A 543 17.16 -0.12 -41.67
CA ASN A 543 17.89 0.63 -40.68
C ASN A 543 18.57 -0.30 -39.64
N LEU A 544 17.87 -1.35 -39.20
CA LEU A 544 18.38 -2.36 -38.29
C LEU A 544 19.52 -3.18 -38.91
N ALA A 545 19.51 -3.48 -40.22
CA ALA A 545 20.57 -4.21 -40.87
C ALA A 545 21.94 -3.54 -40.70
N GLY A 546 21.98 -2.20 -40.86
CA GLY A 546 23.19 -1.41 -40.59
C GLY A 546 23.57 -1.39 -39.10
N PHE A 547 22.59 -1.20 -38.20
CA PHE A 547 22.82 -1.18 -36.76
C PHE A 547 23.34 -2.52 -36.21
N LEU A 548 22.86 -3.63 -36.75
CA LEU A 548 23.18 -5.00 -36.31
C LEU A 548 24.42 -5.61 -37.00
N ALA A 549 25.12 -4.87 -37.82
CA ALA A 549 26.23 -5.41 -38.64
C ALA A 549 27.31 -6.14 -37.83
N LYS A 550 27.53 -5.70 -36.57
CA LYS A 550 28.56 -6.29 -35.67
C LYS A 550 27.99 -6.73 -34.32
N LYS A 551 26.66 -6.84 -34.19
CA LYS A 551 25.96 -7.14 -32.94
C LYS A 551 25.28 -8.50 -33.03
N THR A 552 25.14 -9.16 -31.89
CA THR A 552 24.33 -10.38 -31.80
C THR A 552 22.85 -9.97 -31.73
N ALA A 553 22.01 -10.65 -32.53
CA ALA A 553 20.57 -10.38 -32.54
C ALA A 553 19.76 -11.68 -32.53
N ILE A 554 18.69 -11.69 -31.78
CA ILE A 554 17.66 -12.73 -31.78
C ILE A 554 16.35 -12.07 -32.17
N VAL A 555 15.79 -12.47 -33.29
CA VAL A 555 14.51 -11.98 -33.80
C VAL A 555 13.49 -13.10 -33.67
N ILE A 556 12.49 -12.89 -32.86
CA ILE A 556 11.37 -13.82 -32.63
C ILE A 556 10.17 -13.28 -33.38
N THR A 557 9.60 -14.07 -34.27
CA THR A 557 8.45 -13.66 -35.08
C THR A 557 7.71 -14.85 -35.64
N HIS A 558 6.57 -14.60 -36.25
CA HIS A 558 5.82 -15.56 -37.06
C HIS A 558 5.91 -15.26 -38.56
N ARG A 559 6.71 -14.25 -38.95
CA ARG A 559 6.91 -13.84 -40.37
C ARG A 559 8.36 -14.03 -40.77
N ILE A 560 8.58 -14.30 -42.05
CA ILE A 560 9.92 -14.38 -42.63
C ILE A 560 10.27 -13.02 -43.24
N PHE A 561 11.35 -12.41 -42.77
CA PHE A 561 11.85 -11.14 -43.27
C PHE A 561 12.89 -11.36 -44.36
N SER A 562 12.61 -10.88 -45.58
CA SER A 562 13.54 -10.98 -46.72
C SER A 562 14.69 -9.97 -46.69
N VAL A 563 14.57 -8.92 -45.87
CA VAL A 563 15.51 -7.79 -45.80
C VAL A 563 16.71 -8.08 -44.90
N LEU A 564 16.51 -8.87 -43.84
CA LEU A 564 17.56 -9.24 -42.89
C LEU A 564 18.13 -10.61 -43.25
N ASN A 565 19.44 -10.67 -43.54
CA ASN A 565 20.14 -11.93 -43.66
C ASN A 565 20.40 -12.51 -42.27
N PHE A 566 19.80 -13.64 -41.98
CA PHE A 566 20.02 -14.39 -40.74
C PHE A 566 21.05 -15.49 -40.96
N ASP A 567 22.02 -15.59 -40.02
CA ASP A 567 23.04 -16.63 -40.05
C ASP A 567 22.47 -18.00 -39.69
N THR A 568 21.43 -18.02 -38.85
CA THR A 568 20.73 -19.23 -38.45
C THR A 568 19.24 -18.95 -38.29
N ILE A 569 18.42 -19.81 -38.84
CA ILE A 569 16.96 -19.81 -38.67
C ILE A 569 16.57 -21.05 -37.89
N ILE A 570 15.73 -20.90 -36.92
CA ILE A 570 15.22 -21.97 -36.07
C ILE A 570 13.70 -21.97 -36.15
N VAL A 571 13.13 -23.12 -36.42
CA VAL A 571 11.68 -23.35 -36.27
C VAL A 571 11.43 -24.08 -34.97
N LEU A 572 10.63 -23.48 -34.11
CA LEU A 572 10.28 -24.01 -32.79
C LEU A 572 8.87 -24.60 -32.79
N GLU A 573 8.73 -25.83 -32.34
CA GLU A 573 7.44 -26.52 -32.15
C GLU A 573 7.44 -27.22 -30.78
N GLU A 574 6.39 -27.00 -29.99
CA GLU A 574 6.23 -27.57 -28.65
C GLU A 574 7.49 -27.50 -27.74
N GLY A 575 8.18 -26.37 -27.81
CA GLY A 575 9.39 -26.12 -27.00
C GLY A 575 10.66 -26.83 -27.50
N ARG A 576 10.66 -27.44 -28.70
CA ARG A 576 11.79 -28.14 -29.32
C ARG A 576 12.16 -27.50 -30.66
N ILE A 577 13.40 -27.68 -31.07
CA ILE A 577 13.84 -27.30 -32.40
C ILE A 577 13.29 -28.35 -33.38
N LEU A 578 12.40 -27.93 -34.28
CA LEU A 578 11.89 -28.75 -35.36
C LEU A 578 12.84 -28.71 -36.56
N GLU A 579 13.27 -27.51 -36.96
CA GLU A 579 14.17 -27.27 -38.08
C GLU A 579 15.21 -26.21 -37.70
N MET A 580 16.44 -26.34 -38.17
CA MET A 580 17.52 -25.38 -37.99
C MET A 580 18.44 -25.37 -39.22
N GLY A 581 18.74 -24.18 -39.74
CA GLY A 581 19.64 -24.04 -40.88
C GLY A 581 19.74 -22.61 -41.41
N SER A 582 20.36 -22.45 -42.59
CA SER A 582 20.30 -21.21 -43.36
C SER A 582 18.99 -21.14 -44.17
N HIS A 583 18.71 -19.97 -44.74
CA HIS A 583 17.57 -19.79 -45.64
C HIS A 583 17.55 -20.83 -46.79
N GLU A 584 18.70 -21.01 -47.45
CA GLU A 584 18.83 -21.94 -48.57
C GLU A 584 18.60 -23.39 -48.11
N THR A 585 19.27 -23.82 -47.04
CA THR A 585 19.17 -25.21 -46.57
C THR A 585 17.75 -25.58 -46.10
N LEU A 586 17.03 -24.64 -45.50
CA LEU A 586 15.66 -24.87 -45.06
C LEU A 586 14.66 -24.85 -46.21
N LEU A 587 14.91 -24.09 -47.28
CA LEU A 587 14.10 -24.16 -48.50
C LEU A 587 14.28 -25.50 -49.22
N GLU A 588 15.52 -26.00 -49.29
CA GLU A 588 15.83 -27.31 -49.91
C GLU A 588 15.22 -28.47 -49.12
N ALA A 589 15.15 -28.36 -47.77
CA ALA A 589 14.55 -29.36 -46.90
C ALA A 589 13.03 -29.52 -47.09
N GLN A 590 12.35 -28.55 -47.74
CA GLN A 590 10.91 -28.59 -48.05
C GLN A 590 10.02 -28.82 -46.82
N GLY A 591 10.48 -28.41 -45.62
CA GLY A 591 9.77 -28.54 -44.35
C GLY A 591 8.81 -27.38 -44.06
N TYR A 592 8.51 -27.18 -42.76
CA TYR A 592 7.62 -26.12 -42.28
C TYR A 592 8.08 -24.71 -42.68
N TYR A 593 9.39 -24.46 -42.67
CA TYR A 593 9.95 -23.20 -43.13
C TYR A 593 9.64 -22.91 -44.60
N ALA A 594 9.85 -23.89 -45.46
CA ALA A 594 9.59 -23.75 -46.89
C ALA A 594 8.10 -23.54 -47.19
N GLU A 595 7.22 -24.22 -46.46
CA GLU A 595 5.77 -24.03 -46.56
C GLU A 595 5.37 -22.60 -46.14
N LEU A 596 5.84 -22.14 -45.00
CA LEU A 596 5.57 -20.78 -44.49
C LEU A 596 6.08 -19.71 -45.48
N TYR A 597 7.26 -19.91 -46.06
CA TYR A 597 7.83 -18.99 -47.04
C TYR A 597 6.98 -18.90 -48.32
N ARG A 598 6.47 -20.03 -48.81
CA ARG A 598 5.57 -20.05 -49.97
C ARG A 598 4.26 -19.33 -49.71
N LEU A 599 3.64 -19.57 -48.55
CA LEU A 599 2.39 -18.93 -48.17
C LEU A 599 2.54 -17.41 -48.09
N GLN A 600 3.61 -16.91 -47.42
CA GLN A 600 3.83 -15.46 -47.29
C GLN A 600 4.19 -14.79 -48.62
N ARG A 601 4.81 -15.50 -49.55
CA ARG A 601 5.10 -14.97 -50.88
C ARG A 601 3.83 -14.81 -51.71
N THR A 602 2.91 -15.74 -51.64
CA THR A 602 1.61 -15.68 -52.31
C THR A 602 0.76 -14.50 -51.82
N GLU A 603 0.77 -14.25 -50.48
CA GLU A 603 0.06 -13.10 -49.88
C GLU A 603 0.65 -11.72 -50.26
N ASN A 604 1.93 -11.65 -50.65
CA ASN A 604 2.57 -10.38 -51.06
C ASN A 604 2.46 -10.12 -52.58
N ASP A 605 2.11 -11.12 -53.37
CA ASP A 605 1.95 -11.02 -54.84
C ASP A 605 0.49 -10.71 -55.24
N ASP A 606 -0.48 -10.82 -54.31
CA ASP A 606 -1.88 -10.41 -54.43
C ASP A 606 -2.09 -8.98 -53.83
#